data_22bdac13218d7f3ac8b964070f10a028
#
_entry.id   22bdac13218d7f3ac8b964070f10a028
#
_cell.length_a   1.000
_cell.length_b   1.000
_cell.length_c   1.000
_cell.angle_alpha   90.00
_cell.angle_beta   90.00
_cell.angle_gamma   90.00
#
_symmetry.space_group_name_H-M   'P 1'
#
loop_
_entity.id
_entity.type
_entity.pdbx_description
1 polymer ?
#
loop_
_entity_poly.entity_id
_entity_poly.type
_entity_poly.pdbx_seq_one_letter_code
_entity_poly.pdbx_strand_id
1 'polypeptide(L)'
;SPLAKRDATDSYNGGITMRGTLFANVTPFKGFTFTSRFGYRINQSSSHSYTSPYYIGPRGSQDNYSISASANTGYYYQWENFANYTKTFARKHNITAMVGMSYRETNSDNVSASSSGADILTAYDPQFQYLNYVKGDASKSIGNAPGRSASLAYFGRLIYSYDNRYSIQA
;
A
#
# COMPACT_ATOMS: atom_id res chain seq x y z
N SER A 1 6.08 5.68 36.92
CA SER A 1 6.97 4.74 36.21
C SER A 1 6.58 4.66 34.76
N PRO A 2 7.50 4.58 33.79
CA PRO A 2 7.20 4.33 32.36
C PRO A 2 6.37 3.06 32.14
N LEU A 3 6.44 2.13 33.04
CA LEU A 3 5.63 0.89 33.06
C LEU A 3 4.13 1.17 33.20
N ALA A 4 3.74 2.23 33.92
CA ALA A 4 2.33 2.59 34.09
C ALA A 4 1.62 2.86 32.75
N LYS A 5 2.31 3.48 31.79
CA LYS A 5 1.77 3.68 30.43
C LYS A 5 1.62 2.37 29.67
N ARG A 6 2.61 1.49 29.79
CA ARG A 6 2.56 0.18 29.13
C ARG A 6 1.42 -0.69 29.69
N ASP A 7 1.28 -0.70 31.00
CA ASP A 7 0.27 -1.53 31.68
C ASP A 7 -1.16 -0.94 31.51
N ALA A 8 -1.27 0.37 31.23
CA ALA A 8 -2.52 1.05 30.92
C ALA A 8 -2.95 0.93 29.44
N THR A 9 -2.09 0.41 28.57
CA THR A 9 -2.38 0.36 27.12
C THR A 9 -2.42 -1.09 26.66
N ASP A 10 -3.54 -1.47 26.07
CA ASP A 10 -3.69 -2.71 25.30
C ASP A 10 -3.87 -2.37 23.83
N SER A 11 -2.99 -2.88 22.98
CA SER A 11 -3.02 -2.59 21.56
C SER A 11 -2.66 -3.80 20.71
N TYR A 12 -3.43 -3.99 19.65
CA TYR A 12 -3.21 -5.02 18.65
C TYR A 12 -3.09 -4.39 17.27
N ASN A 13 -2.07 -4.79 16.53
CA ASN A 13 -1.90 -4.48 15.11
C ASN A 13 -1.66 -5.77 14.36
N GLY A 14 -2.49 -6.03 13.36
CA GLY A 14 -2.35 -7.19 12.48
C GLY A 14 -2.49 -6.77 11.03
N GLY A 15 -1.79 -7.48 10.13
CA GLY A 15 -1.92 -7.20 8.72
C GLY A 15 -1.39 -8.32 7.84
N ILE A 16 -1.90 -8.35 6.61
CA ILE A 16 -1.51 -9.30 5.58
C ILE A 16 -1.14 -8.48 4.34
N THR A 17 0.00 -8.84 3.74
CA THR A 17 0.40 -8.34 2.43
C THR A 17 0.56 -9.51 1.48
N MET A 18 -0.20 -9.49 0.40
CA MET A 18 -0.05 -10.42 -0.72
C MET A 18 0.52 -9.67 -1.92
N ARG A 19 1.49 -10.25 -2.58
CA ARG A 19 2.06 -9.71 -3.82
C ARG A 19 2.37 -10.83 -4.80
N GLY A 20 2.23 -10.54 -6.08
CA GLY A 20 2.54 -11.47 -7.13
C GLY A 20 2.81 -10.78 -8.45
N THR A 21 3.47 -11.48 -9.34
CA THR A 21 3.74 -11.02 -10.70
C THR A 21 3.49 -12.17 -11.67
N LEU A 22 2.70 -11.91 -12.70
CA LEU A 22 2.47 -12.80 -13.84
C LEU A 22 3.09 -12.15 -15.06
N PHE A 23 3.74 -12.92 -15.90
CA PHE A 23 4.26 -12.42 -17.17
C PHE A 23 4.13 -13.45 -18.27
N ALA A 24 4.00 -12.98 -19.49
CA ALA A 24 3.99 -13.78 -20.70
C ALA A 24 4.90 -13.13 -21.73
N ASN A 25 5.74 -13.96 -22.38
CA ASN A 25 6.59 -13.55 -23.49
C ASN A 25 6.17 -14.31 -24.75
N VAL A 26 5.99 -13.59 -25.84
CA VAL A 26 5.65 -14.17 -27.13
C VAL A 26 6.65 -13.68 -28.17
N THR A 27 7.27 -14.62 -28.88
CA THR A 27 8.26 -14.34 -29.93
C THR A 27 7.74 -14.91 -31.28
N PRO A 28 6.86 -14.16 -31.97
CA PRO A 28 6.21 -14.68 -33.18
C PRO A 28 7.16 -14.83 -34.38
N PHE A 29 8.26 -14.03 -34.37
CA PHE A 29 9.30 -14.11 -35.39
C PHE A 29 10.65 -13.67 -34.86
N LYS A 30 11.74 -13.99 -35.53
CA LYS A 30 13.10 -13.70 -35.11
C LYS A 30 13.32 -12.19 -34.89
N GLY A 31 13.85 -11.83 -33.74
CA GLY A 31 14.17 -10.46 -33.36
C GLY A 31 13.02 -9.68 -32.72
N PHE A 32 11.79 -10.19 -32.74
CA PHE A 32 10.64 -9.54 -32.09
C PHE A 32 10.21 -10.32 -30.85
N THR A 33 10.02 -9.61 -29.75
CA THR A 33 9.48 -10.17 -28.50
C THR A 33 8.45 -9.21 -27.94
N PHE A 34 7.26 -9.72 -27.70
CA PHE A 34 6.21 -9.01 -26.96
C PHE A 34 6.15 -9.56 -25.54
N THR A 35 6.15 -8.67 -24.56
CA THR A 35 6.04 -9.01 -23.13
C THR A 35 4.82 -8.33 -22.54
N SER A 36 3.98 -9.10 -21.87
CA SER A 36 2.92 -8.61 -21.00
C SER A 36 3.25 -9.01 -19.57
N ARG A 37 3.27 -8.04 -18.67
CA ARG A 37 3.57 -8.23 -17.25
C ARG A 37 2.48 -7.61 -16.40
N PHE A 38 1.92 -8.39 -15.49
CA PHE A 38 0.93 -7.95 -14.52
C PHE A 38 1.46 -8.19 -13.11
N GLY A 39 1.62 -7.11 -12.36
CA GLY A 39 2.00 -7.14 -10.94
C GLY A 39 0.88 -6.65 -10.05
N TYR A 40 0.69 -7.28 -8.91
CA TYR A 40 -0.28 -6.85 -7.92
C TYR A 40 0.29 -6.89 -6.50
N ARG A 41 -0.26 -6.04 -5.65
CA ARG A 41 -0.03 -6.04 -4.21
C ARG A 41 -1.34 -5.69 -3.51
N ILE A 42 -1.72 -6.53 -2.57
CA ILE A 42 -2.89 -6.34 -1.71
C ILE A 42 -2.37 -6.22 -0.28
N ASN A 43 -2.74 -5.13 0.39
CA ASN A 43 -2.44 -4.92 1.80
C ASN A 43 -3.76 -4.84 2.56
N GLN A 44 -3.85 -5.56 3.65
CA GLN A 44 -4.95 -5.45 4.59
C GLN A 44 -4.34 -5.35 5.99
N SER A 45 -4.77 -4.37 6.77
CA SER A 45 -4.34 -4.22 8.15
C SER A 45 -5.51 -3.81 9.04
N SER A 46 -5.46 -4.24 10.28
CA SER A 46 -6.39 -3.83 11.30
C SER A 46 -5.63 -3.48 12.57
N SER A 47 -6.12 -2.51 13.28
CA SER A 47 -5.60 -2.13 14.58
C SER A 47 -6.72 -1.91 15.58
N HIS A 48 -6.43 -2.23 16.81
CA HIS A 48 -7.25 -1.93 17.97
C HIS A 48 -6.33 -1.39 19.07
N SER A 49 -6.76 -0.35 19.77
CA SER A 49 -6.05 0.18 20.90
C SER A 49 -7.02 0.64 21.96
N TYR A 50 -6.71 0.27 23.18
CA TYR A 50 -7.38 0.73 24.39
C TYR A 50 -6.33 1.31 25.34
N THR A 51 -6.63 2.45 25.97
CA THR A 51 -5.78 3.06 26.97
C THR A 51 -6.63 3.53 28.14
N SER A 52 -6.30 3.07 29.33
CA SER A 52 -6.88 3.55 30.58
C SER A 52 -6.14 4.79 31.09
N PRO A 53 -6.75 5.59 31.97
CA PRO A 53 -6.05 6.68 32.64
C PRO A 53 -4.78 6.21 33.36
N TYR A 54 -3.73 7.02 33.28
CA TYR A 54 -2.47 6.74 33.98
C TYR A 54 -1.76 8.05 34.38
N TYR A 55 -0.96 7.97 35.42
CA TYR A 55 -0.13 9.09 35.88
C TYR A 55 1.33 8.64 36.02
N ILE A 56 2.23 9.31 35.31
CA ILE A 56 3.67 9.09 35.39
C ILE A 56 4.34 10.26 36.09
N GLY A 57 3.81 11.48 35.92
CA GLY A 57 4.32 12.73 36.45
C GLY A 57 3.66 13.95 35.78
N PRO A 58 4.02 15.19 36.14
CA PRO A 58 3.35 16.39 35.63
C PRO A 58 3.32 16.58 34.12
N ARG A 59 4.19 15.87 33.38
CA ARG A 59 4.29 15.92 31.92
C ARG A 59 3.94 14.58 31.23
N GLY A 60 3.42 13.63 31.95
CA GLY A 60 3.15 12.29 31.42
C GLY A 60 1.94 11.65 32.07
N SER A 61 0.79 12.32 32.07
CA SER A 61 -0.48 11.81 32.54
C SER A 61 -1.50 11.75 31.41
N GLN A 62 -2.42 10.82 31.51
CA GLN A 62 -3.65 10.77 30.71
C GLN A 62 -4.82 10.52 31.68
N ASP A 63 -5.79 11.43 31.67
CA ASP A 63 -6.90 11.41 32.62
C ASP A 63 -8.14 10.71 32.02
N ASN A 64 -8.14 10.49 30.72
CA ASN A 64 -9.27 9.91 29.98
C ASN A 64 -8.96 8.49 29.50
N TYR A 65 -10.00 7.67 29.47
CA TYR A 65 -10.00 6.45 28.67
C TYR A 65 -9.96 6.80 27.19
N SER A 66 -9.28 6.00 26.40
CA SER A 66 -9.24 6.13 24.94
C SER A 66 -9.36 4.76 24.30
N ILE A 67 -10.22 4.66 23.30
CA ILE A 67 -10.42 3.45 22.52
C ILE A 67 -10.45 3.80 21.04
N SER A 68 -9.77 3.00 20.23
CA SER A 68 -9.76 3.19 18.79
C SER A 68 -9.67 1.87 18.05
N ALA A 69 -10.25 1.83 16.88
CA ALA A 69 -10.11 0.73 15.95
C ALA A 69 -10.00 1.28 14.52
N SER A 70 -9.18 0.64 13.71
CA SER A 70 -9.10 0.97 12.29
C SER A 70 -8.92 -0.29 11.44
N ALA A 71 -9.44 -0.23 10.22
CA ALA A 71 -9.22 -1.21 9.19
C ALA A 71 -8.79 -0.48 7.91
N ASN A 72 -7.68 -0.93 7.33
CA ASN A 72 -7.13 -0.37 6.10
C ASN A 72 -7.03 -1.48 5.06
N THR A 73 -7.48 -1.18 3.85
CA THR A 73 -7.33 -2.07 2.70
C THR A 73 -6.71 -1.29 1.55
N GLY A 74 -5.67 -1.83 0.97
CA GLY A 74 -4.98 -1.22 -0.16
C GLY A 74 -4.77 -2.22 -1.28
N TYR A 75 -5.08 -1.80 -2.51
CA TYR A 75 -4.82 -2.56 -3.72
C TYR A 75 -3.90 -1.73 -4.62
N TYR A 76 -2.86 -2.36 -5.09
CA TYR A 76 -1.97 -1.84 -6.12
C TYR A 76 -1.85 -2.86 -7.22
N TYR A 77 -2.03 -2.44 -8.47
CA TYR A 77 -1.69 -3.26 -9.62
C TYR A 77 -1.03 -2.42 -10.72
N GLN A 78 -0.16 -3.09 -11.44
CA GLN A 78 0.57 -2.54 -12.56
C GLN A 78 0.50 -3.52 -13.73
N TRP A 79 0.12 -3.01 -14.88
CA TRP A 79 0.10 -3.79 -16.12
C TRP A 79 0.98 -3.12 -17.15
N GLU A 80 2.01 -3.82 -17.55
CA GLU A 80 2.98 -3.37 -18.52
C GLU A 80 2.92 -4.26 -19.75
N ASN A 81 2.86 -3.64 -20.92
CA ASN A 81 2.93 -4.32 -22.21
C ASN A 81 3.99 -3.61 -23.04
N PHE A 82 4.96 -4.35 -23.52
CA PHE A 82 6.01 -3.78 -24.35
C PHE A 82 6.50 -4.76 -25.39
N ALA A 83 6.86 -4.22 -26.54
CA ALA A 83 7.43 -4.94 -27.65
C ALA A 83 8.88 -4.50 -27.85
N ASN A 84 9.76 -5.47 -28.04
CA ASN A 84 11.15 -5.27 -28.41
C ASN A 84 11.38 -5.85 -29.80
N TYR A 85 12.06 -5.08 -30.64
CA TYR A 85 12.50 -5.54 -31.95
C TYR A 85 13.99 -5.27 -32.13
N THR A 86 14.76 -6.32 -32.41
CA THR A 86 16.18 -6.21 -32.67
C THR A 86 16.50 -6.81 -34.03
N LYS A 87 17.20 -6.04 -34.87
CA LYS A 87 17.62 -6.49 -36.19
C LYS A 87 19.01 -5.98 -36.52
N THR A 88 19.80 -6.86 -37.13
CA THR A 88 21.08 -6.52 -37.74
C THR A 88 20.97 -6.57 -39.24
N PHE A 89 21.35 -5.49 -39.95
CA PHE A 89 21.41 -5.46 -41.41
C PHE A 89 22.80 -5.07 -41.89
N ALA A 90 23.10 -5.51 -43.10
CA ALA A 90 24.42 -5.30 -43.71
C ALA A 90 25.59 -5.66 -42.78
N ARG A 91 25.41 -6.61 -41.87
CA ARG A 91 26.37 -7.12 -40.86
C ARG A 91 26.97 -6.06 -39.90
N LYS A 92 26.67 -4.77 -40.09
CA LYS A 92 27.28 -3.68 -39.33
C LYS A 92 26.25 -2.78 -38.64
N HIS A 93 25.01 -2.79 -39.07
CA HIS A 93 23.96 -1.93 -38.52
C HIS A 93 23.08 -2.71 -37.58
N ASN A 94 23.11 -2.40 -36.29
CA ASN A 94 22.25 -3.01 -35.28
C ASN A 94 21.21 -1.97 -34.85
N ILE A 95 19.94 -2.33 -34.91
CA ILE A 95 18.83 -1.54 -34.37
C ILE A 95 18.13 -2.35 -33.31
N THR A 96 17.89 -1.73 -32.16
CA THR A 96 17.00 -2.22 -31.13
C THR A 96 15.96 -1.14 -30.86
N ALA A 97 14.70 -1.47 -31.10
CA ALA A 97 13.56 -0.59 -30.83
C ALA A 97 12.67 -1.24 -29.75
N MET A 98 12.20 -0.44 -28.82
CA MET A 98 11.24 -0.84 -27.81
C MET A 98 10.13 0.21 -27.75
N VAL A 99 8.90 -0.28 -27.71
CA VAL A 99 7.70 0.54 -27.43
C VAL A 99 6.86 -0.17 -26.41
N GLY A 100 6.22 0.59 -25.56
CA GLY A 100 5.38 -0.02 -24.55
C GLY A 100 4.46 0.96 -23.84
N MET A 101 3.60 0.39 -23.01
CA MET A 101 2.72 1.10 -22.12
C MET A 101 2.81 0.51 -20.71
N SER A 102 2.60 1.35 -19.71
CA SER A 102 2.46 0.96 -18.32
C SER A 102 1.19 1.60 -17.77
N TYR A 103 0.27 0.78 -17.33
CA TYR A 103 -0.89 1.19 -16.54
C TYR A 103 -0.65 0.84 -15.08
N ARG A 104 -0.94 1.79 -14.21
CA ARG A 104 -0.75 1.63 -12.76
C ARG A 104 -1.96 2.18 -12.04
N GLU A 105 -2.47 1.43 -11.08
CA GLU A 105 -3.58 1.86 -10.24
C GLU A 105 -3.30 1.53 -8.77
N THR A 106 -3.64 2.47 -7.91
CA THR A 106 -3.61 2.33 -6.45
C THR A 106 -4.96 2.71 -5.90
N ASN A 107 -5.55 1.81 -5.14
CA ASN A 107 -6.76 2.05 -4.37
C ASN A 107 -6.45 1.85 -2.89
N SER A 108 -7.01 2.70 -2.06
CA SER A 108 -6.94 2.57 -0.61
C SER A 108 -8.30 2.87 -0.01
N ASP A 109 -8.65 2.13 1.01
CA ASP A 109 -9.81 2.39 1.85
C ASP A 109 -9.38 2.31 3.31
N ASN A 110 -9.75 3.33 4.07
CA ASN A 110 -9.48 3.43 5.49
C ASN A 110 -10.78 3.69 6.22
N VAL A 111 -11.09 2.82 7.15
CA VAL A 111 -12.18 3.02 8.11
C VAL A 111 -11.56 3.10 9.51
N SER A 112 -11.90 4.15 10.24
CA SER A 112 -11.44 4.32 11.62
C SER A 112 -12.55 4.83 12.50
N ALA A 113 -12.53 4.41 13.75
CA ALA A 113 -13.42 4.91 14.77
C ALA A 113 -12.68 5.03 16.09
N SER A 114 -13.02 6.04 16.88
CA SER A 114 -12.43 6.27 18.19
C SER A 114 -13.40 6.94 19.13
N SER A 115 -13.17 6.76 20.41
CA SER A 115 -13.86 7.48 21.48
C SER A 115 -12.87 7.74 22.62
N SER A 116 -13.02 8.86 23.30
CA SER A 116 -12.22 9.20 24.48
C SER A 116 -13.02 10.01 25.48
N GLY A 117 -12.74 9.84 26.77
CA GLY A 117 -13.40 10.54 27.85
C GLY A 117 -13.17 9.87 29.21
N ALA A 118 -13.62 10.52 30.26
CA ALA A 118 -13.45 10.03 31.64
C ALA A 118 -14.30 8.80 31.95
N ASP A 119 -15.46 8.66 31.28
CA ASP A 119 -16.41 7.57 31.50
C ASP A 119 -17.12 7.22 30.18
N ILE A 120 -16.43 6.45 29.32
CA ILE A 120 -16.91 6.15 27.96
C ILE A 120 -17.44 4.75 27.78
N LEU A 121 -17.14 3.80 28.67
CA LEU A 121 -17.55 2.40 28.54
C LEU A 121 -18.64 2.04 29.54
N THR A 122 -19.49 1.08 29.18
CA THR A 122 -20.52 0.54 30.08
C THR A 122 -19.94 -0.28 31.22
N ALA A 123 -18.77 -0.87 30.98
CA ALA A 123 -17.94 -1.56 31.98
C ALA A 123 -16.48 -1.53 31.53
N TYR A 124 -15.54 -1.69 32.48
CA TYR A 124 -14.11 -1.55 32.24
C TYR A 124 -13.33 -2.87 32.30
N ASP A 125 -14.02 -3.98 32.45
CA ASP A 125 -13.40 -5.30 32.32
C ASP A 125 -12.85 -5.53 30.90
N PRO A 126 -11.81 -6.34 30.71
CA PRO A 126 -11.15 -6.53 29.40
C PRO A 126 -12.09 -6.89 28.25
N GLN A 127 -13.16 -7.63 28.53
CA GLN A 127 -14.16 -8.03 27.53
C GLN A 127 -14.99 -6.87 26.96
N PHE A 128 -15.03 -5.71 27.64
CA PHE A 128 -15.79 -4.52 27.22
C PHE A 128 -14.93 -3.42 26.59
N GLN A 129 -13.64 -3.65 26.39
CA GLN A 129 -12.69 -2.69 25.85
C GLN A 129 -12.79 -2.53 24.32
N TYR A 130 -14.01 -2.53 23.76
CA TYR A 130 -14.30 -2.42 22.34
C TYR A 130 -15.31 -1.33 22.07
N LEU A 131 -15.25 -0.73 20.88
CA LEU A 131 -16.11 0.37 20.45
C LEU A 131 -17.62 0.06 20.53
N ASN A 132 -18.00 -1.21 20.43
CA ASN A 132 -19.39 -1.65 20.57
C ASN A 132 -19.97 -1.37 21.96
N TYR A 133 -19.14 -1.29 22.98
CA TYR A 133 -19.54 -1.05 24.37
C TYR A 133 -19.41 0.40 24.80
N VAL A 134 -19.06 1.30 23.87
CA VAL A 134 -19.00 2.75 24.14
C VAL A 134 -20.42 3.26 24.34
N LYS A 135 -20.63 3.99 25.43
CA LYS A 135 -21.91 4.61 25.80
C LYS A 135 -22.49 5.45 24.66
N GLY A 136 -23.81 5.50 24.55
CA GLY A 136 -24.50 6.21 23.48
C GLY A 136 -24.25 7.71 23.46
N ASP A 137 -24.08 8.31 24.64
CA ASP A 137 -23.82 9.73 24.89
C ASP A 137 -22.34 10.10 24.83
N ALA A 138 -21.42 9.11 24.78
CA ALA A 138 -20.00 9.37 24.66
C ALA A 138 -19.64 9.94 23.27
N SER A 139 -18.70 10.86 23.25
CA SER A 139 -18.17 11.41 22.00
C SER A 139 -17.49 10.35 21.16
N LYS A 140 -17.90 10.23 19.91
CA LYS A 140 -17.36 9.28 18.94
C LYS A 140 -16.86 10.01 17.71
N SER A 141 -15.70 9.61 17.23
CA SER A 141 -15.16 10.07 15.95
C SER A 141 -15.12 8.88 14.99
N ILE A 142 -15.67 9.07 13.81
CA ILE A 142 -15.71 8.06 12.76
C ILE A 142 -15.15 8.70 11.50
N GLY A 143 -14.23 8.01 10.83
CA GLY A 143 -13.65 8.45 9.57
C GLY A 143 -13.66 7.32 8.55
N ASN A 144 -13.93 7.68 7.31
CA ASN A 144 -13.71 6.84 6.14
C ASN A 144 -13.12 7.71 5.04
N ALA A 145 -11.98 7.33 4.51
CA ALA A 145 -11.26 8.09 3.50
C ALA A 145 -10.77 7.17 2.37
N PRO A 146 -11.67 6.79 1.44
CA PRO A 146 -11.26 6.04 0.27
C PRO A 146 -10.43 6.92 -0.68
N GLY A 147 -9.39 6.34 -1.25
CA GLY A 147 -8.52 6.99 -2.21
C GLY A 147 -8.30 6.13 -3.45
N ARG A 148 -8.28 6.75 -4.62
CA ARG A 148 -7.95 6.10 -5.87
C ARG A 148 -7.01 6.97 -6.69
N SER A 149 -5.96 6.37 -7.23
CA SER A 149 -5.04 7.00 -8.16
C SER A 149 -4.73 6.05 -9.29
N ALA A 150 -4.81 6.53 -10.53
CA ALA A 150 -4.45 5.75 -11.70
C ALA A 150 -3.54 6.57 -12.61
N SER A 151 -2.60 5.91 -13.28
CA SER A 151 -1.72 6.52 -14.27
C SER A 151 -1.51 5.59 -15.46
N LEU A 152 -1.46 6.16 -16.63
CA LEU A 152 -1.13 5.50 -17.88
C LEU A 152 0.06 6.22 -18.49
N ALA A 153 1.11 5.48 -18.83
CA ALA A 153 2.31 5.99 -19.46
C ALA A 153 2.65 5.19 -20.71
N TYR A 154 3.09 5.88 -21.73
CA TYR A 154 3.70 5.28 -22.93
C TYR A 154 5.18 5.57 -22.93
N PHE A 155 5.97 4.64 -23.40
CA PHE A 155 7.41 4.79 -23.48
C PHE A 155 7.96 4.14 -24.74
N GLY A 156 9.06 4.67 -25.23
CA GLY A 156 9.79 4.13 -26.36
C GLY A 156 11.28 4.29 -26.16
N ARG A 157 12.04 3.43 -26.78
CA ARG A 157 13.50 3.53 -26.82
C ARG A 157 14.01 3.02 -28.15
N LEU A 158 14.93 3.76 -28.73
CA LEU A 158 15.62 3.36 -29.95
C LEU A 158 17.12 3.37 -29.68
N ILE A 159 17.75 2.27 -29.99
CA ILE A 159 19.22 2.14 -29.93
C ILE A 159 19.68 1.76 -31.34
N TYR A 160 20.61 2.53 -31.87
CA TYR A 160 21.31 2.22 -33.10
C TYR A 160 22.80 2.09 -32.83
N SER A 161 23.41 1.05 -33.36
CA SER A 161 24.83 0.81 -33.26
C SER A 161 25.43 0.46 -34.63
N TYR A 162 26.53 1.11 -34.97
CA TYR A 162 27.29 0.86 -36.19
C TYR A 162 28.61 0.13 -35.86
N ASP A 163 28.81 -1.03 -36.46
CA ASP A 163 30.03 -1.86 -36.37
C ASP A 163 30.45 -2.14 -34.93
N ASN A 164 29.54 -2.11 -33.98
CA ASN A 164 29.75 -2.19 -32.52
C ASN A 164 30.78 -1.15 -31.97
N ARG A 165 31.03 -0.10 -32.74
CA ARG A 165 31.98 0.97 -32.37
C ARG A 165 31.29 2.28 -31.99
N TYR A 166 30.18 2.61 -32.66
CA TYR A 166 29.42 3.83 -32.46
C TYR A 166 28.00 3.47 -32.08
N SER A 167 27.47 4.05 -30.99
CA SER A 167 26.12 3.80 -30.51
C SER A 167 25.42 5.10 -30.19
N ILE A 168 24.17 5.22 -30.60
CA ILE A 168 23.24 6.30 -30.27
C ILE A 168 21.99 5.71 -29.62
N GLN A 169 21.51 6.35 -28.56
CA GLN A 169 20.26 5.97 -27.88
C GLN A 169 19.36 7.21 -27.72
N ALA A 170 18.07 7.03 -28.01
CA ALA A 170 17.01 8.00 -27.78
C ALA A 170 15.84 7.37 -27.04
#